data_a1c9673665a5ffdfdfd15e7de96aeef2
#
_entry.id   a1c9673665a5ffdfdfd15e7de96aeef2
#
_cell.length_a   1.000
_cell.length_b   1.000
_cell.length_c   1.000
_cell.angle_alpha   90.00
_cell.angle_beta   90.00
_cell.angle_gamma   90.00
#
_symmetry.space_group_name_H-M   'P 1'
#
loop_
_entity.id
_entity.type
_entity.pdbx_description
1 polymer ?
#
loop_
_entity_poly.entity_id
_entity_poly.type
_entity_poly.pdbx_seq_one_letter_code
_entity_poly.pdbx_strand_id
1 'polypeptide(L)'
;MTSQINPNNIDGAYPVAGQDNNSQGFRDNFTNTGTNFQYAANEITDLQNKAILKAALTGTTLNNDMGTNILSNATLQNMAYTSTSLGSLSSTVTLDYSLGPTYSLTTNGSVQLAFTNLPAPGRTGTWTLAVTVASVAHTLTFPVSVSVNNSGIQGLDPATNIMTFAATGTYTFAFSTNNGGTTISIQQINNLLTPFNNSAETITANANINLAVTTSVFSITGNVTAVLGQGVPGQIKTFIASNIAANTVATITTPEAGWNLSDNGNINFTASGQTATVQCVSVGNSSVTNWDWYVIGNYGATIN
;
A
#
# COMPACT_ATOMS: atom_id res chain seq x y z
N MET A 1 -31.60 17.43 -22.74
CA MET A 1 -32.63 17.01 -23.75
C MET A 1 -33.89 17.76 -23.42
N THR A 2 -34.57 18.31 -24.41
CA THR A 2 -35.85 18.98 -24.17
C THR A 2 -36.94 17.93 -24.20
N SER A 3 -37.97 17.98 -23.35
CA SER A 3 -39.09 17.04 -23.34
C SER A 3 -39.81 17.05 -24.67
N GLN A 4 -40.19 15.88 -25.15
CA GLN A 4 -40.98 15.68 -26.35
C GLN A 4 -42.51 15.67 -26.05
N ILE A 5 -42.86 15.63 -24.76
CA ILE A 5 -44.25 15.70 -24.33
C ILE A 5 -44.83 17.06 -24.73
N ASN A 6 -45.91 17.05 -25.49
CA ASN A 6 -46.59 18.29 -25.94
C ASN A 6 -48.06 18.27 -25.47
N PRO A 7 -48.35 18.85 -24.31
CA PRO A 7 -49.77 18.91 -23.83
C PRO A 7 -50.64 19.79 -24.68
N ASN A 8 -50.07 20.69 -25.47
CA ASN A 8 -50.87 21.63 -26.32
C ASN A 8 -51.37 21.02 -27.62
N ASN A 9 -51.02 19.79 -27.95
CA ASN A 9 -51.55 19.09 -29.10
C ASN A 9 -52.83 18.31 -28.80
N ILE A 10 -53.32 18.38 -27.57
CA ILE A 10 -54.62 17.86 -27.14
C ILE A 10 -55.62 19.00 -27.10
N ASP A 11 -56.67 18.90 -27.90
CA ASP A 11 -57.71 19.93 -27.90
C ASP A 11 -58.63 19.75 -26.69
N GLY A 12 -58.39 20.54 -25.64
CA GLY A 12 -59.19 20.54 -24.40
C GLY A 12 -60.59 21.13 -24.55
N ALA A 13 -60.91 21.82 -25.67
CA ALA A 13 -62.20 22.38 -25.95
C ALA A 13 -63.08 21.38 -26.74
N TYR A 14 -62.52 20.28 -27.22
CA TYR A 14 -63.25 19.29 -27.97
C TYR A 14 -63.69 18.12 -27.05
N PRO A 15 -64.96 17.63 -27.13
CA PRO A 15 -66.06 18.04 -28.01
C PRO A 15 -66.73 19.33 -27.54
N VAL A 16 -67.24 20.13 -28.50
CA VAL A 16 -67.96 21.38 -28.22
C VAL A 16 -69.43 21.03 -27.86
N ALA A 17 -69.85 21.48 -26.67
CA ALA A 17 -71.20 21.25 -26.18
C ALA A 17 -72.27 21.87 -27.10
N GLY A 18 -73.30 21.09 -27.44
CA GLY A 18 -74.42 21.54 -28.28
C GLY A 18 -74.14 21.60 -29.78
N GLN A 19 -72.97 21.11 -30.22
CA GLN A 19 -72.61 20.97 -31.63
C GLN A 19 -72.48 19.51 -32.06
N ASP A 20 -72.66 19.28 -33.36
CA ASP A 20 -72.39 17.95 -33.97
C ASP A 20 -70.88 17.76 -34.12
N ASN A 21 -70.29 17.01 -33.22
CA ASN A 21 -68.86 16.75 -33.17
C ASN A 21 -68.50 15.49 -34.00
N ASN A 22 -67.61 15.68 -34.98
CA ASN A 22 -67.16 14.57 -35.78
C ASN A 22 -66.21 13.65 -34.99
N SER A 23 -66.09 12.38 -35.41
CA SER A 23 -65.24 11.39 -34.73
C SER A 23 -63.73 11.63 -34.90
N GLN A 24 -63.33 12.51 -35.82
CA GLN A 24 -61.90 12.77 -36.10
C GLN A 24 -61.21 13.48 -34.93
N GLY A 25 -61.82 14.53 -34.35
CA GLY A 25 -61.27 15.20 -33.21
C GLY A 25 -61.03 14.29 -31.99
N PHE A 26 -61.95 13.32 -31.76
CA PHE A 26 -61.71 12.29 -30.72
C PHE A 26 -60.48 11.45 -31.03
N ARG A 27 -60.39 10.95 -32.28
CA ARG A 27 -59.26 10.09 -32.69
C ARG A 27 -57.93 10.87 -32.57
N ASP A 28 -57.91 12.10 -33.01
CA ASP A 28 -56.70 12.94 -32.94
C ASP A 28 -56.26 13.20 -31.50
N ASN A 29 -57.20 13.50 -30.60
CA ASN A 29 -56.90 13.67 -29.17
C ASN A 29 -56.41 12.35 -28.54
N PHE A 30 -57.04 11.20 -28.83
CA PHE A 30 -56.56 9.91 -28.32
C PHE A 30 -55.20 9.55 -28.88
N THR A 31 -54.95 9.81 -30.17
CA THR A 31 -53.63 9.60 -30.80
C THR A 31 -52.56 10.49 -30.15
N ASN A 32 -52.85 11.78 -29.97
CA ASN A 32 -51.93 12.72 -29.32
C ASN A 32 -51.66 12.32 -27.87
N THR A 33 -52.68 11.91 -27.12
CA THR A 33 -52.53 11.42 -25.74
C THR A 33 -51.64 10.18 -25.69
N GLY A 34 -51.92 9.18 -26.57
CA GLY A 34 -51.10 7.96 -26.67
C GLY A 34 -49.62 8.25 -26.99
N THR A 35 -49.39 9.20 -27.93
CA THR A 35 -48.04 9.66 -28.30
C THR A 35 -47.32 10.34 -27.13
N ASN A 36 -48.04 11.24 -26.41
CA ASN A 36 -47.47 11.91 -25.22
C ASN A 36 -47.14 10.93 -24.10
N PHE A 37 -47.97 9.89 -23.88
CA PHE A 37 -47.64 8.82 -22.91
C PHE A 37 -46.42 8.03 -23.34
N GLN A 38 -46.26 7.76 -24.64
CA GLN A 38 -45.03 7.06 -25.12
C GLN A 38 -43.80 7.91 -24.90
N TYR A 39 -43.87 9.22 -25.15
CA TYR A 39 -42.77 10.16 -24.84
C TYR A 39 -42.48 10.17 -23.34
N ALA A 40 -43.47 10.25 -22.47
CA ALA A 40 -43.31 10.19 -21.03
C ALA A 40 -42.64 8.92 -20.55
N ALA A 41 -43.06 7.77 -21.08
CA ALA A 41 -42.45 6.49 -20.76
C ALA A 41 -40.98 6.40 -21.18
N ASN A 42 -40.63 6.94 -22.34
CA ASN A 42 -39.26 6.98 -22.83
C ASN A 42 -38.38 7.93 -21.97
N GLU A 43 -38.89 9.10 -21.64
CA GLU A 43 -38.19 10.10 -20.80
C GLU A 43 -37.98 9.59 -19.37
N ILE A 44 -38.98 8.91 -18.79
CA ILE A 44 -38.86 8.25 -17.48
C ILE A 44 -37.81 7.15 -17.52
N THR A 45 -37.81 6.32 -18.56
CA THR A 45 -36.81 5.27 -18.73
C THR A 45 -35.39 5.85 -18.85
N ASP A 46 -35.24 6.92 -19.63
CA ASP A 46 -33.95 7.63 -19.76
C ASP A 46 -33.49 8.22 -18.43
N LEU A 47 -34.40 8.82 -17.65
CA LEU A 47 -34.10 9.35 -16.32
C LEU A 47 -33.70 8.23 -15.35
N GLN A 48 -34.40 7.09 -15.35
CA GLN A 48 -34.07 5.94 -14.51
C GLN A 48 -32.67 5.40 -14.80
N ASN A 49 -32.26 5.38 -16.07
CA ASN A 49 -30.95 4.91 -16.49
C ASN A 49 -29.81 5.90 -16.16
N LYS A 50 -30.12 7.17 -15.91
CA LYS A 50 -29.13 8.25 -15.69
C LYS A 50 -29.10 8.76 -14.26
N ALA A 51 -30.10 8.46 -13.45
CA ALA A 51 -30.20 8.95 -12.08
C ALA A 51 -29.43 8.08 -11.11
N ILE A 52 -28.75 8.69 -10.14
CA ILE A 52 -28.25 8.00 -8.96
C ILE A 52 -29.43 7.76 -8.01
N LEU A 53 -29.83 6.53 -7.84
CA LEU A 53 -30.99 6.17 -7.04
C LEU A 53 -30.62 5.90 -5.58
N LYS A 54 -31.47 6.31 -4.66
CA LYS A 54 -31.32 6.02 -3.23
C LYS A 54 -31.70 4.57 -2.88
N ALA A 55 -32.60 3.97 -3.66
CA ALA A 55 -33.06 2.61 -3.49
C ALA A 55 -33.23 1.94 -4.85
N ALA A 56 -33.07 0.62 -4.93
CA ALA A 56 -33.31 -0.12 -6.15
C ALA A 56 -34.77 0.00 -6.58
N LEU A 57 -35.00 0.18 -7.89
CA LEU A 57 -36.35 0.21 -8.47
C LEU A 57 -36.93 -1.19 -8.52
N THR A 58 -36.08 -2.19 -8.79
CA THR A 58 -36.43 -3.61 -8.82
C THR A 58 -35.27 -4.43 -8.24
N GLY A 59 -35.58 -5.49 -7.52
CA GLY A 59 -34.57 -6.36 -6.91
C GLY A 59 -34.07 -5.85 -5.56
N THR A 60 -33.03 -6.50 -5.04
CA THR A 60 -32.50 -6.30 -3.69
C THR A 60 -31.17 -5.52 -3.64
N THR A 61 -30.52 -5.33 -4.80
CA THR A 61 -29.19 -4.73 -4.88
C THR A 61 -29.24 -3.45 -5.71
N LEU A 62 -28.73 -2.36 -5.17
CA LEU A 62 -28.54 -1.10 -5.87
C LEU A 62 -27.07 -0.92 -6.18
N ASN A 63 -26.72 -0.91 -7.46
CA ASN A 63 -25.40 -0.55 -7.95
C ASN A 63 -25.54 0.59 -8.96
N ASN A 64 -25.11 1.79 -8.56
CA ASN A 64 -25.08 2.95 -9.44
C ASN A 64 -23.71 3.02 -10.11
N ASP A 65 -23.57 2.38 -11.27
CA ASP A 65 -22.38 2.51 -12.11
C ASP A 65 -22.41 3.86 -12.83
N MET A 66 -21.41 4.71 -12.55
CA MET A 66 -21.26 6.01 -13.19
C MET A 66 -20.72 5.92 -14.62
N GLY A 67 -20.42 4.72 -15.12
CA GLY A 67 -19.95 4.49 -16.50
C GLY A 67 -18.75 5.34 -16.88
N THR A 68 -17.81 5.54 -15.96
CA THR A 68 -16.63 6.42 -16.12
C THR A 68 -16.92 7.93 -16.19
N ASN A 69 -18.16 8.38 -15.96
CA ASN A 69 -18.50 9.81 -15.90
C ASN A 69 -17.83 10.48 -14.69
N ILE A 70 -17.53 11.77 -14.84
CA ILE A 70 -16.87 12.56 -13.80
C ILE A 70 -17.93 13.08 -12.83
N LEU A 71 -17.72 12.86 -11.54
CA LEU A 71 -18.45 13.52 -10.47
C LEU A 71 -17.66 14.76 -10.05
N SER A 72 -18.12 15.96 -10.49
CA SER A 72 -17.45 17.24 -10.21
C SER A 72 -18.09 17.95 -9.03
N ASN A 73 -17.28 18.68 -8.24
CA ASN A 73 -17.73 19.53 -7.13
C ASN A 73 -18.59 18.78 -6.09
N ALA A 74 -18.34 17.48 -5.92
CA ALA A 74 -19.05 16.65 -4.95
C ALA A 74 -18.27 16.57 -3.63
N THR A 75 -19.01 16.67 -2.51
CA THR A 75 -18.49 16.30 -1.19
C THR A 75 -18.91 14.86 -0.90
N LEU A 76 -17.92 13.99 -0.64
CA LEU A 76 -18.15 12.60 -0.27
C LEU A 76 -17.88 12.43 1.22
N GLN A 77 -18.88 11.99 1.99
CA GLN A 77 -18.79 11.79 3.43
C GLN A 77 -19.07 10.34 3.76
N ASN A 78 -18.29 9.78 4.68
CA ASN A 78 -18.44 8.39 5.18
C ASN A 78 -18.36 7.34 4.05
N MET A 79 -17.39 7.49 3.15
CA MET A 79 -17.13 6.48 2.11
C MET A 79 -16.50 5.24 2.70
N ALA A 80 -17.06 4.08 2.36
CA ALA A 80 -16.45 2.78 2.61
C ALA A 80 -16.00 2.18 1.27
N TYR A 81 -14.80 1.61 1.24
CA TYR A 81 -14.30 0.87 0.08
C TYR A 81 -14.54 -0.63 0.27
N THR A 82 -14.80 -1.32 -0.84
CA THR A 82 -14.82 -2.78 -0.82
C THR A 82 -13.43 -3.32 -0.52
N SER A 83 -13.36 -4.36 0.31
CA SER A 83 -12.12 -5.07 0.62
C SER A 83 -12.21 -6.50 0.08
N THR A 84 -11.24 -6.88 -0.73
CA THR A 84 -11.15 -8.22 -1.34
C THR A 84 -10.13 -9.06 -0.58
N SER A 85 -10.59 -10.15 0.05
CA SER A 85 -9.71 -11.14 0.67
C SER A 85 -9.29 -12.17 -0.37
N LEU A 86 -7.98 -12.33 -0.55
CA LEU A 86 -7.36 -13.29 -1.47
C LEU A 86 -7.04 -14.63 -0.79
N GLY A 87 -7.22 -14.71 0.54
CA GLY A 87 -6.98 -15.92 1.32
C GLY A 87 -5.50 -16.22 1.56
N SER A 88 -5.18 -17.50 1.78
CA SER A 88 -3.81 -17.99 2.01
C SER A 88 -3.17 -18.45 0.69
N LEU A 89 -2.01 -17.90 0.35
CA LEU A 89 -1.39 -18.05 -0.96
C LEU A 89 0.09 -18.44 -0.88
N SER A 90 0.53 -19.22 -1.88
CA SER A 90 1.93 -19.62 -2.08
C SER A 90 2.34 -19.58 -3.56
N SER A 91 1.61 -18.82 -4.38
CA SER A 91 1.81 -18.75 -5.83
C SER A 91 1.52 -17.33 -6.35
N THR A 92 1.58 -17.15 -7.66
CA THR A 92 1.20 -15.88 -8.30
C THR A 92 -0.26 -15.54 -8.04
N VAL A 93 -0.51 -14.28 -7.68
CA VAL A 93 -1.84 -13.72 -7.50
C VAL A 93 -1.98 -12.39 -8.24
N THR A 94 -3.14 -12.19 -8.85
CA THR A 94 -3.48 -10.95 -9.56
C THR A 94 -4.40 -10.09 -8.71
N LEU A 95 -4.01 -8.84 -8.47
CA LEU A 95 -4.86 -7.82 -7.89
C LEU A 95 -5.61 -7.13 -9.03
N ASP A 96 -6.92 -7.34 -9.08
CA ASP A 96 -7.79 -6.77 -10.10
C ASP A 96 -8.42 -5.47 -9.58
N TYR A 97 -7.92 -4.32 -10.04
CA TYR A 97 -8.36 -3.00 -9.57
C TYR A 97 -9.88 -2.78 -9.69
N SER A 98 -10.56 -3.48 -10.61
CA SER A 98 -12.01 -3.39 -10.78
C SER A 98 -12.82 -3.96 -9.60
N LEU A 99 -12.20 -4.82 -8.77
CA LEU A 99 -12.84 -5.41 -7.59
C LEU A 99 -12.80 -4.52 -6.34
N GLY A 100 -12.07 -3.41 -6.41
CA GLY A 100 -11.98 -2.44 -5.32
C GLY A 100 -10.52 -2.07 -4.98
N PRO A 101 -10.32 -1.02 -4.18
CA PRO A 101 -8.97 -0.50 -3.91
C PRO A 101 -8.28 -1.15 -2.71
N THR A 102 -8.89 -2.13 -2.05
CA THR A 102 -8.31 -2.72 -0.82
C THR A 102 -8.27 -4.24 -0.92
N TYR A 103 -7.10 -4.81 -0.65
CA TYR A 103 -6.84 -6.25 -0.70
C TYR A 103 -6.18 -6.74 0.57
N SER A 104 -6.41 -8.02 0.89
CA SER A 104 -5.70 -8.73 1.94
C SER A 104 -5.34 -10.14 1.52
N LEU A 105 -4.16 -10.62 1.94
CA LEU A 105 -3.72 -12.00 1.78
C LEU A 105 -2.90 -12.47 2.99
N THR A 106 -2.83 -13.78 3.15
CA THR A 106 -1.91 -14.43 4.10
C THR A 106 -0.92 -15.28 3.30
N THR A 107 0.37 -15.21 3.63
CA THR A 107 1.37 -16.03 2.94
C THR A 107 1.37 -17.45 3.50
N ASN A 108 1.28 -18.44 2.61
CA ASN A 108 1.53 -19.87 2.90
C ASN A 108 2.76 -20.40 2.13
N GLY A 109 3.54 -19.49 1.59
CA GLY A 109 4.75 -19.67 0.80
C GLY A 109 5.12 -18.33 0.16
N SER A 110 6.09 -18.33 -0.75
CA SER A 110 6.44 -17.15 -1.53
C SER A 110 5.35 -16.80 -2.54
N VAL A 111 5.02 -15.51 -2.63
CA VAL A 111 3.93 -14.99 -3.47
C VAL A 111 4.50 -14.03 -4.51
N GLN A 112 4.02 -14.12 -5.75
CA GLN A 112 4.30 -13.17 -6.81
C GLN A 112 3.04 -12.37 -7.12
N LEU A 113 3.14 -11.04 -7.17
CA LEU A 113 2.03 -10.15 -7.49
C LEU A 113 1.95 -9.85 -8.99
N ALA A 114 0.73 -9.71 -9.48
CA ALA A 114 0.40 -9.11 -10.76
C ALA A 114 -0.74 -8.11 -10.57
N PHE A 115 -0.87 -7.13 -11.46
CA PHE A 115 -1.95 -6.14 -11.43
C PHE A 115 -2.71 -6.14 -12.76
N THR A 116 -4.03 -5.95 -12.70
CA THR A 116 -4.87 -5.86 -13.88
C THR A 116 -5.97 -4.82 -13.69
N ASN A 117 -6.61 -4.43 -14.80
CA ASN A 117 -7.72 -3.46 -14.81
C ASN A 117 -7.38 -2.12 -14.15
N LEU A 118 -6.11 -1.70 -14.24
CA LEU A 118 -5.65 -0.43 -13.70
C LEU A 118 -6.30 0.74 -14.46
N PRO A 119 -6.48 1.92 -13.79
CA PRO A 119 -7.05 3.09 -14.43
C PRO A 119 -6.26 3.50 -15.68
N ALA A 120 -6.97 3.94 -16.71
CA ALA A 120 -6.36 4.43 -17.94
C ALA A 120 -5.38 5.61 -17.68
N PRO A 121 -4.38 5.84 -18.56
CA PRO A 121 -3.48 6.98 -18.46
C PRO A 121 -4.24 8.30 -18.31
N GLY A 122 -3.71 9.21 -17.47
CA GLY A 122 -4.36 10.49 -17.13
C GLY A 122 -5.36 10.41 -15.97
N ARG A 123 -5.60 9.21 -15.42
CA ARG A 123 -6.36 9.01 -14.18
C ARG A 123 -5.46 8.42 -13.12
N THR A 124 -5.50 8.97 -11.93
CA THR A 124 -4.75 8.41 -10.79
C THR A 124 -5.56 7.31 -10.11
N GLY A 125 -4.99 6.10 -10.06
CA GLY A 125 -5.49 5.00 -9.25
C GLY A 125 -4.62 4.78 -8.03
N THR A 126 -5.26 4.48 -6.90
CA THR A 126 -4.60 4.12 -5.64
C THR A 126 -5.23 2.87 -5.07
N TRP A 127 -4.42 1.96 -4.55
CA TRP A 127 -4.92 0.76 -3.86
C TRP A 127 -3.96 0.32 -2.77
N THR A 128 -4.44 -0.52 -1.88
CA THR A 128 -3.68 -1.05 -0.75
C THR A 128 -3.72 -2.57 -0.72
N LEU A 129 -2.64 -3.17 -0.23
CA LEU A 129 -2.52 -4.59 0.01
C LEU A 129 -1.99 -4.83 1.42
N ALA A 130 -2.78 -5.49 2.26
CA ALA A 130 -2.35 -6.01 3.55
C ALA A 130 -1.86 -7.46 3.37
N VAL A 131 -0.60 -7.72 3.70
CA VAL A 131 0.03 -9.04 3.61
C VAL A 131 0.32 -9.54 5.02
N THR A 132 -0.37 -10.58 5.45
CA THR A 132 -0.06 -11.27 6.70
C THR A 132 0.99 -12.34 6.43
N VAL A 133 2.20 -12.10 6.90
CA VAL A 133 3.36 -12.99 6.73
C VAL A 133 3.36 -14.06 7.80
N ALA A 134 3.15 -15.31 7.41
CA ALA A 134 3.11 -16.46 8.33
C ALA A 134 4.51 -17.01 8.66
N SER A 135 5.50 -16.78 7.80
CA SER A 135 6.89 -17.20 8.00
C SER A 135 7.86 -16.23 7.35
N VAL A 136 8.95 -15.90 8.01
CA VAL A 136 10.03 -15.06 7.46
C VAL A 136 10.76 -15.68 6.27
N ALA A 137 10.59 -17.00 6.05
CA ALA A 137 11.10 -17.67 4.86
C ALA A 137 10.28 -17.37 3.59
N HIS A 138 9.07 -16.81 3.73
CA HIS A 138 8.25 -16.42 2.61
C HIS A 138 8.70 -15.08 2.04
N THR A 139 8.59 -14.92 0.72
CA THR A 139 8.92 -13.68 0.02
C THR A 139 7.72 -13.14 -0.74
N LEU A 140 7.74 -11.84 -1.05
CA LEU A 140 6.76 -11.21 -1.91
C LEU A 140 7.49 -10.57 -3.11
N THR A 141 7.17 -11.03 -4.31
CA THR A 141 7.78 -10.50 -5.54
C THR A 141 6.83 -9.50 -6.19
N PHE A 142 7.30 -8.30 -6.44
CA PHE A 142 6.55 -7.25 -7.16
C PHE A 142 6.85 -7.32 -8.66
N PRO A 143 5.88 -6.98 -9.54
CA PRO A 143 6.13 -6.87 -10.96
C PRO A 143 7.12 -5.73 -11.27
N VAL A 144 7.81 -5.85 -12.41
CA VAL A 144 8.82 -4.86 -12.86
C VAL A 144 8.27 -3.45 -13.08
N SER A 145 6.95 -3.31 -13.23
CA SER A 145 6.28 -2.01 -13.30
C SER A 145 6.25 -1.26 -11.96
N VAL A 146 6.52 -1.96 -10.85
CA VAL A 146 6.60 -1.32 -9.52
C VAL A 146 7.97 -0.68 -9.36
N SER A 147 7.97 0.65 -9.13
CA SER A 147 9.20 1.43 -8.92
C SER A 147 9.69 1.25 -7.49
N VAL A 148 10.69 0.41 -7.29
CA VAL A 148 11.24 0.04 -5.98
C VAL A 148 12.49 0.83 -5.59
N ASN A 149 13.22 1.39 -6.55
CA ASN A 149 14.55 2.00 -6.34
C ASN A 149 14.59 3.14 -5.30
N ASN A 150 13.49 3.86 -5.11
CA ASN A 150 13.41 4.99 -4.18
C ASN A 150 12.30 4.79 -3.13
N SER A 151 11.86 3.56 -2.91
CA SER A 151 10.74 3.28 -2.00
C SER A 151 11.12 3.42 -0.52
N GLY A 152 12.39 3.23 -0.17
CA GLY A 152 12.86 3.20 1.22
C GLY A 152 12.27 2.05 2.04
N ILE A 153 11.70 1.04 1.38
CA ILE A 153 11.08 -0.12 2.05
C ILE A 153 12.17 -1.09 2.45
N GLN A 154 12.30 -1.31 3.74
CA GLN A 154 13.29 -2.26 4.29
C GLN A 154 12.98 -3.69 3.86
N GLY A 155 14.00 -4.42 3.42
CA GLY A 155 13.89 -5.80 2.95
C GLY A 155 13.45 -5.95 1.49
N LEU A 156 13.18 -4.84 0.79
CA LEU A 156 12.87 -4.85 -0.64
C LEU A 156 14.14 -4.65 -1.45
N ASP A 157 14.51 -5.67 -2.20
CA ASP A 157 15.67 -5.64 -3.09
C ASP A 157 15.29 -4.98 -4.44
N PRO A 158 15.90 -3.84 -4.81
CA PRO A 158 15.59 -3.15 -6.05
C PRO A 158 16.11 -3.87 -7.31
N ALA A 159 17.05 -4.80 -7.19
CA ALA A 159 17.56 -5.54 -8.34
C ALA A 159 16.64 -6.67 -8.78
N THR A 160 15.94 -7.27 -7.82
CA THR A 160 15.07 -8.45 -8.06
C THR A 160 13.59 -8.15 -7.85
N ASN A 161 13.21 -7.00 -7.28
CA ASN A 161 11.86 -6.65 -6.84
C ASN A 161 11.28 -7.64 -5.81
N ILE A 162 12.16 -8.30 -5.05
CA ILE A 162 11.78 -9.28 -4.04
C ILE A 162 11.82 -8.60 -2.66
N MET A 163 10.72 -8.71 -1.95
CA MET A 163 10.58 -8.33 -0.55
C MET A 163 10.86 -9.53 0.35
N THR A 164 11.80 -9.40 1.27
CA THR A 164 12.05 -10.31 2.38
C THR A 164 11.53 -9.69 3.68
N PHE A 165 11.05 -10.52 4.59
CA PHE A 165 10.41 -10.05 5.81
C PHE A 165 11.30 -10.35 7.02
N ALA A 166 11.56 -9.34 7.86
CA ALA A 166 12.35 -9.50 9.08
C ALA A 166 11.57 -10.18 10.21
N ALA A 167 10.24 -10.11 10.19
CA ALA A 167 9.36 -10.71 11.20
C ALA A 167 8.05 -11.20 10.56
N THR A 168 7.37 -12.12 11.25
CA THR A 168 5.98 -12.46 10.94
C THR A 168 5.05 -11.32 11.36
N GLY A 169 3.90 -11.18 10.71
CA GLY A 169 2.95 -10.11 11.00
C GLY A 169 2.34 -9.52 9.74
N THR A 170 1.57 -8.46 9.89
CA THR A 170 0.89 -7.83 8.76
C THR A 170 1.66 -6.60 8.26
N TYR A 171 2.00 -6.61 7.00
CA TYR A 171 2.63 -5.52 6.26
C TYR A 171 1.60 -4.93 5.30
N THR A 172 1.44 -3.61 5.29
CA THR A 172 0.50 -2.94 4.40
C THR A 172 1.23 -2.06 3.41
N PHE A 173 1.01 -2.32 2.13
CA PHE A 173 1.59 -1.57 1.02
C PHE A 173 0.50 -0.73 0.35
N ALA A 174 0.82 0.52 0.05
CA ALA A 174 0.03 1.38 -0.82
C ALA A 174 0.70 1.47 -2.19
N PHE A 175 -0.11 1.45 -3.21
CA PHE A 175 0.31 1.58 -4.59
C PHE A 175 -0.42 2.74 -5.25
N SER A 176 0.22 3.39 -6.21
CA SER A 176 -0.42 4.39 -7.06
C SER A 176 0.15 4.37 -8.47
N THR A 177 -0.71 4.70 -9.44
CA THR A 177 -0.32 4.91 -10.83
C THR A 177 -1.17 5.99 -11.46
N ASN A 178 -0.62 6.74 -12.44
CA ASN A 178 -1.35 7.71 -13.24
C ASN A 178 -1.15 7.52 -14.75
N ASN A 179 -0.45 6.44 -15.14
CA ASN A 179 -0.05 6.15 -16.51
C ASN A 179 -0.46 4.73 -16.97
N GLY A 180 -1.57 4.23 -16.45
CA GLY A 180 -2.10 2.91 -16.86
C GLY A 180 -1.31 1.72 -16.32
N GLY A 181 -0.51 1.91 -15.26
CA GLY A 181 0.30 0.84 -14.68
C GLY A 181 1.65 0.62 -15.36
N THR A 182 2.06 1.50 -16.30
CA THR A 182 3.41 1.47 -16.87
C THR A 182 4.46 1.66 -15.78
N THR A 183 4.17 2.58 -14.84
CA THR A 183 4.94 2.76 -13.60
C THR A 183 3.98 2.80 -12.43
N ILE A 184 4.30 2.04 -11.40
CA ILE A 184 3.52 1.95 -10.16
C ILE A 184 4.43 2.36 -9.02
N SER A 185 4.08 3.41 -8.31
CA SER A 185 4.75 3.79 -7.07
C SER A 185 4.28 2.90 -5.93
N ILE A 186 5.20 2.52 -5.05
CA ILE A 186 4.94 1.71 -3.86
C ILE A 186 5.37 2.45 -2.61
N GLN A 187 4.60 2.29 -1.54
CA GLN A 187 4.92 2.78 -0.21
C GLN A 187 4.44 1.76 0.83
N GLN A 188 5.22 1.50 1.85
CA GLN A 188 4.75 0.74 3.01
C GLN A 188 4.07 1.70 3.99
N ILE A 189 2.77 1.47 4.28
CA ILE A 189 1.96 2.39 5.11
C ILE A 189 2.10 2.05 6.58
N ASN A 190 2.01 0.76 6.92
CA ASN A 190 2.23 0.30 8.29
C ASN A 190 3.69 -0.11 8.45
N ASN A 191 4.59 0.76 8.05
CA ASN A 191 5.92 0.57 8.53
C ASN A 191 5.81 0.62 10.07
N LEU A 192 5.90 -0.57 10.68
CA LEU A 192 6.15 -0.75 12.10
C LEU A 192 7.59 -0.33 12.48
N LEU A 193 8.25 0.41 11.61
CA LEU A 193 9.12 1.44 12.07
C LEU A 193 8.18 2.45 12.78
N THR A 194 7.76 2.09 13.97
CA THR A 194 7.67 3.14 14.96
C THR A 194 9.00 3.88 14.80
N PRO A 195 8.99 5.18 14.45
CA PRO A 195 10.24 5.94 14.34
C PRO A 195 11.06 5.86 15.63
N PHE A 196 10.54 5.19 16.60
CA PHE A 196 11.09 4.83 17.89
C PHE A 196 10.54 3.45 18.30
N ASN A 197 10.78 2.41 17.49
CA ASN A 197 10.74 1.08 18.07
C ASN A 197 11.90 1.01 19.06
N ASN A 198 11.59 1.38 20.29
CA ASN A 198 12.47 1.33 21.45
C ASN A 198 12.73 -0.13 21.88
N SER A 199 12.50 -1.09 20.98
CA SER A 199 12.84 -2.49 21.22
C SER A 199 14.35 -2.61 21.19
N ALA A 200 14.91 -2.88 22.34
CA ALA A 200 16.28 -3.29 22.47
C ALA A 200 16.36 -4.82 22.40
N GLU A 201 17.33 -5.33 21.66
CA GLU A 201 17.73 -6.73 21.83
C GLU A 201 18.72 -6.83 23.00
N THR A 202 18.75 -7.99 23.65
CA THR A 202 19.78 -8.30 24.66
C THR A 202 20.69 -9.40 24.13
N ILE A 203 21.97 -9.11 24.10
CA ILE A 203 23.03 -10.03 23.65
C ILE A 203 23.72 -10.61 24.87
N THR A 204 23.61 -11.93 25.05
CA THR A 204 24.22 -12.66 26.17
C THR A 204 25.24 -13.71 25.72
N ALA A 205 25.29 -14.01 24.42
CA ALA A 205 26.17 -14.98 23.78
C ALA A 205 26.53 -14.51 22.36
N ASN A 206 27.42 -15.23 21.68
CA ASN A 206 27.77 -14.97 20.29
C ASN A 206 26.50 -14.95 19.41
N ALA A 207 26.30 -13.89 18.65
CA ALA A 207 25.09 -13.67 17.87
C ALA A 207 25.34 -12.77 16.65
N ASN A 208 24.40 -12.82 15.70
CA ASN A 208 24.24 -11.74 14.72
C ASN A 208 23.37 -10.65 15.33
N ILE A 209 23.80 -9.41 15.19
CA ILE A 209 23.06 -8.24 15.67
C ILE A 209 21.81 -8.04 14.80
N ASN A 210 20.66 -7.92 15.46
CA ASN A 210 19.40 -7.67 14.77
C ASN A 210 19.34 -6.21 14.27
N LEU A 211 19.41 -6.02 12.95
CA LEU A 211 19.34 -4.71 12.32
C LEU A 211 17.94 -4.05 12.39
N ALA A 212 16.89 -4.83 12.71
CA ALA A 212 15.53 -4.29 12.82
C ALA A 212 15.29 -3.50 14.13
N VAL A 213 16.19 -3.62 15.12
CA VAL A 213 16.11 -2.84 16.37
C VAL A 213 17.23 -1.79 16.41
N THR A 214 16.94 -0.65 16.99
CA THR A 214 17.91 0.47 17.04
C THR A 214 18.96 0.31 18.12
N THR A 215 18.69 -0.51 19.16
CA THR A 215 19.56 -0.65 20.34
C THR A 215 19.88 -2.12 20.60
N SER A 216 21.16 -2.44 20.80
CA SER A 216 21.61 -3.73 21.27
C SER A 216 22.29 -3.59 22.62
N VAL A 217 21.79 -4.32 23.61
CA VAL A 217 22.26 -4.28 24.99
C VAL A 217 23.08 -5.53 25.30
N PHE A 218 24.35 -5.35 25.65
CA PHE A 218 25.22 -6.44 26.05
C PHE A 218 25.10 -6.69 27.56
N SER A 219 24.73 -7.92 27.92
CA SER A 219 24.72 -8.40 29.30
C SER A 219 25.42 -9.74 29.33
N ILE A 220 26.72 -9.76 29.61
CA ILE A 220 27.58 -10.94 29.40
C ILE A 220 28.31 -11.34 30.66
N THR A 221 28.51 -12.67 30.82
CA THR A 221 29.28 -13.29 31.90
C THR A 221 30.56 -13.99 31.39
N GLY A 222 30.79 -14.03 30.09
CA GLY A 222 31.95 -14.52 29.38
C GLY A 222 32.23 -13.71 28.14
N ASN A 223 33.31 -13.98 27.42
CA ASN A 223 33.60 -13.27 26.18
C ASN A 223 32.54 -13.54 25.10
N VAL A 224 32.08 -12.51 24.45
CA VAL A 224 31.03 -12.57 23.40
C VAL A 224 31.50 -11.83 22.17
N THR A 225 31.30 -12.42 21.00
CA THR A 225 31.46 -11.77 19.71
C THR A 225 30.09 -11.64 19.04
N ALA A 226 29.73 -10.42 18.68
CA ALA A 226 28.51 -10.12 17.95
C ALA A 226 28.86 -9.52 16.57
N VAL A 227 28.18 -10.00 15.54
CA VAL A 227 28.44 -9.59 14.16
C VAL A 227 27.35 -8.59 13.72
N LEU A 228 27.77 -7.39 13.37
CA LEU A 228 26.89 -6.38 12.76
C LEU A 228 26.91 -6.56 11.24
N GLY A 229 25.79 -7.04 10.70
CA GLY A 229 25.63 -7.23 9.27
C GLY A 229 25.57 -5.91 8.49
N GLN A 230 25.43 -6.03 7.19
CA GLN A 230 25.31 -4.89 6.30
C GLN A 230 24.02 -4.09 6.60
N GLY A 231 24.15 -2.79 6.89
CA GLY A 231 23.01 -1.88 7.13
C GLY A 231 22.47 -1.26 5.86
N VAL A 232 21.54 -0.33 6.03
CA VAL A 232 21.07 0.55 4.94
C VAL A 232 21.52 1.99 5.19
N PRO A 233 21.78 2.81 4.15
CA PRO A 233 22.24 4.19 4.33
C PRO A 233 21.35 4.99 5.26
N GLY A 234 21.97 5.69 6.19
CA GLY A 234 21.28 6.47 7.21
C GLY A 234 20.80 5.67 8.43
N GLN A 235 20.94 4.35 8.43
CA GLN A 235 20.60 3.52 9.58
C GLN A 235 21.54 3.85 10.75
N ILE A 236 20.95 4.03 11.94
CA ILE A 236 21.69 4.25 13.18
C ILE A 236 21.50 3.05 14.11
N LYS A 237 22.58 2.60 14.72
CA LYS A 237 22.59 1.52 15.70
C LYS A 237 23.33 1.97 16.94
N THR A 238 22.72 1.77 18.11
CA THR A 238 23.33 2.08 19.41
C THR A 238 23.62 0.80 20.17
N PHE A 239 24.82 0.70 20.70
CA PHE A 239 25.27 -0.41 21.53
C PHE A 239 25.46 0.07 22.98
N ILE A 240 24.98 -0.69 23.93
CA ILE A 240 25.06 -0.39 25.36
C ILE A 240 25.61 -1.61 26.09
N ALA A 241 26.68 -1.44 26.81
CA ALA A 241 27.18 -2.45 27.73
C ALA A 241 26.50 -2.29 29.11
N SER A 242 25.39 -3.01 29.32
CA SER A 242 24.61 -2.90 30.56
C SER A 242 25.23 -3.70 31.72
N ASN A 243 25.77 -4.88 31.40
CA ASN A 243 26.43 -5.76 32.37
C ASN A 243 27.57 -6.50 31.68
N ILE A 244 28.81 -6.15 32.03
CA ILE A 244 30.03 -6.80 31.56
C ILE A 244 30.74 -7.37 32.79
N ALA A 245 30.82 -8.69 32.91
CA ALA A 245 31.51 -9.33 34.03
C ALA A 245 33.00 -8.99 34.02
N ALA A 246 33.62 -9.04 35.17
CA ALA A 246 35.06 -8.77 35.28
C ALA A 246 35.89 -9.72 34.39
N ASN A 247 36.88 -9.17 33.70
CA ASN A 247 37.76 -9.87 32.76
C ASN A 247 37.04 -10.49 31.54
N THR A 248 35.89 -9.93 31.17
CA THR A 248 35.19 -10.32 29.94
C THR A 248 35.13 -9.19 28.94
N VAL A 249 34.97 -9.49 27.65
CA VAL A 249 34.88 -8.53 26.56
C VAL A 249 33.71 -8.87 25.67
N ALA A 250 32.89 -7.87 25.39
CA ALA A 250 31.93 -7.93 24.26
C ALA A 250 32.58 -7.27 23.06
N THR A 251 32.77 -8.04 21.99
CA THR A 251 33.38 -7.59 20.74
C THR A 251 32.31 -7.48 19.67
N ILE A 252 32.23 -6.34 18.99
CA ILE A 252 31.37 -6.17 17.81
C ILE A 252 32.27 -6.13 16.59
N THR A 253 31.95 -6.96 15.59
CA THR A 253 32.65 -7.04 14.31
C THR A 253 31.71 -6.75 13.16
N THR A 254 32.25 -6.31 12.01
CA THR A 254 31.55 -6.27 10.73
C THR A 254 32.17 -7.29 9.78
N PRO A 255 31.37 -7.94 8.90
CA PRO A 255 31.89 -9.02 8.05
C PRO A 255 32.82 -8.55 6.93
N GLU A 256 32.84 -7.26 6.55
CA GLU A 256 33.53 -6.81 5.34
C GLU A 256 34.63 -5.76 5.56
N ALA A 257 34.32 -4.54 5.96
CA ALA A 257 35.30 -3.46 5.89
C ALA A 257 35.70 -2.85 7.22
N GLY A 258 35.29 -3.43 8.35
CA GLY A 258 35.57 -2.86 9.66
C GLY A 258 34.78 -1.56 9.94
N TRP A 259 35.38 -0.64 10.66
CA TRP A 259 34.76 0.61 11.08
C TRP A 259 35.48 1.82 10.46
N ASN A 260 34.73 2.81 10.01
CA ASN A 260 35.30 4.05 9.48
C ASN A 260 36.27 3.82 8.28
N LEU A 261 35.97 2.87 7.38
CA LEU A 261 36.85 2.44 6.28
C LEU A 261 38.15 1.76 6.71
N SER A 262 38.24 1.26 7.95
CA SER A 262 39.40 0.51 8.42
C SER A 262 39.15 -0.99 8.28
N ASP A 263 39.94 -1.68 7.48
CA ASP A 263 39.90 -3.13 7.38
C ASP A 263 40.25 -3.74 8.74
N ASN A 264 39.39 -4.62 9.27
CA ASN A 264 39.53 -5.40 10.50
C ASN A 264 39.35 -4.66 11.85
N GLY A 265 38.54 -3.61 11.90
CA GLY A 265 38.21 -2.95 13.17
C GLY A 265 37.21 -3.70 14.04
N ASN A 266 37.34 -3.58 15.35
CA ASN A 266 36.41 -4.07 16.35
C ASN A 266 35.99 -2.96 17.30
N ILE A 267 34.72 -3.01 17.77
CA ILE A 267 34.31 -2.22 18.94
C ILE A 267 34.27 -3.16 20.14
N ASN A 268 35.05 -2.85 21.18
CA ASN A 268 35.17 -3.69 22.36
C ASN A 268 34.61 -2.95 23.59
N PHE A 269 33.72 -3.64 24.29
CA PHE A 269 33.24 -3.22 25.61
C PHE A 269 33.88 -4.10 26.68
N THR A 270 34.57 -3.47 27.62
CA THR A 270 35.29 -4.14 28.71
C THR A 270 34.71 -3.81 30.09
N ALA A 271 33.75 -2.88 30.15
CA ALA A 271 33.09 -2.47 31.39
C ALA A 271 31.64 -2.07 31.15
N SER A 272 30.81 -2.26 32.17
CA SER A 272 29.41 -1.79 32.16
C SER A 272 29.36 -0.27 32.08
N GLY A 273 28.34 0.27 31.40
CA GLY A 273 28.14 1.69 31.15
C GLY A 273 28.83 2.22 29.89
N GLN A 274 29.66 1.43 29.22
CA GLN A 274 30.23 1.81 27.93
C GLN A 274 29.17 1.78 26.85
N THR A 275 29.25 2.72 25.87
CA THR A 275 28.32 2.79 24.74
C THR A 275 29.05 3.15 23.45
N ALA A 276 28.47 2.70 22.31
CA ALA A 276 28.89 3.17 21.00
C ALA A 276 27.65 3.37 20.12
N THR A 277 27.67 4.39 19.29
CA THR A 277 26.63 4.64 18.28
C THR A 277 27.29 4.69 16.92
N VAL A 278 26.71 3.97 15.97
CA VAL A 278 27.22 3.86 14.61
C VAL A 278 26.15 4.23 13.60
N GLN A 279 26.56 4.77 12.47
CA GLN A 279 25.68 5.09 11.34
C GLN A 279 26.20 4.39 10.09
N CYS A 280 25.30 3.73 9.38
CA CYS A 280 25.59 3.15 8.08
C CYS A 280 25.57 4.26 7.01
N VAL A 281 26.64 4.35 6.23
CA VAL A 281 26.82 5.37 5.20
C VAL A 281 27.14 4.70 3.86
N SER A 282 26.55 5.21 2.78
CA SER A 282 26.94 4.80 1.43
C SER A 282 28.28 5.39 1.07
N VAL A 283 29.29 4.56 0.89
CA VAL A 283 30.57 4.97 0.35
C VAL A 283 30.59 4.69 -1.15
N GLY A 284 30.14 5.69 -1.92
CA GLY A 284 30.04 5.56 -3.36
C GLY A 284 31.38 5.44 -4.05
N ASN A 285 31.65 4.26 -4.63
CA ASN A 285 32.47 4.15 -5.82
C ASN A 285 31.64 3.35 -6.86
N SER A 286 31.59 3.78 -8.08
CA SER A 286 30.62 3.47 -9.13
C SER A 286 30.54 2.00 -9.60
N SER A 287 31.12 1.05 -8.89
CA SER A 287 31.10 -0.35 -9.28
C SER A 287 30.86 -1.37 -8.15
N VAL A 288 30.80 -0.93 -6.89
CA VAL A 288 30.47 -1.81 -5.75
C VAL A 288 29.64 -1.00 -4.76
N THR A 289 28.42 -1.46 -4.48
CA THR A 289 27.55 -0.90 -3.42
C THR A 289 28.08 -1.37 -2.08
N ASN A 290 29.13 -0.75 -1.56
CA ASN A 290 29.63 -0.98 -0.22
C ASN A 290 28.99 0.04 0.76
N TRP A 291 28.42 -0.47 1.82
CA TRP A 291 27.88 0.28 2.93
C TRP A 291 28.83 0.08 4.10
N ASP A 292 29.38 1.17 4.63
CA ASP A 292 30.24 1.10 5.79
C ASP A 292 29.55 1.68 7.02
N TRP A 293 29.90 1.14 8.17
CA TRP A 293 29.50 1.66 9.45
C TRP A 293 30.52 2.66 9.98
N TYR A 294 30.07 3.87 10.29
CA TYR A 294 30.87 4.92 10.91
C TYR A 294 30.48 5.07 12.35
N VAL A 295 31.48 5.12 13.24
CA VAL A 295 31.25 5.42 14.66
C VAL A 295 30.99 6.93 14.79
N ILE A 296 29.78 7.31 15.19
CA ILE A 296 29.34 8.68 15.35
C ILE A 296 29.25 9.10 16.82
N GLY A 297 29.35 8.16 17.74
CA GLY A 297 29.40 8.40 19.18
C GLY A 297 30.05 7.24 19.90
N ASN A 298 30.90 7.57 20.92
CA ASN A 298 31.57 6.57 21.73
C ASN A 298 31.75 7.10 23.17
N TYR A 299 31.42 6.25 24.13
CA TYR A 299 31.72 6.49 25.54
C TYR A 299 32.38 5.25 26.14
N GLY A 300 33.70 5.31 26.28
CA GLY A 300 34.51 4.32 26.96
C GLY A 300 34.75 2.98 26.21
N ALA A 301 34.10 2.72 25.07
CA ALA A 301 34.43 1.56 24.26
C ALA A 301 35.78 1.76 23.54
N THR A 302 36.51 0.68 23.32
CA THR A 302 37.73 0.68 22.51
C THR A 302 37.39 0.36 21.07
N ILE A 303 37.82 1.20 20.15
CA ILE A 303 37.65 1.02 18.70
C ILE A 303 39.05 0.76 18.15
N ASN A 304 39.25 -0.41 17.53
CA ASN A 304 40.50 -0.84 16.94
C ASN A 304 40.39 -0.88 15.42
#